data_246514022523c763935a6985ccf93bcc
#
_entry.id   246514022523c763935a6985ccf93bcc
#
_cell.length_a   1.000
_cell.length_b   1.000
_cell.length_c   1.000
_cell.angle_alpha   90.00
_cell.angle_beta   90.00
_cell.angle_gamma   90.00
#
_symmetry.space_group_name_H-M   'P 1'
#
loop_
_entity.id
_entity.type
_entity.pdbx_description
1 polymer ?
#
loop_
_entity_poly.entity_id
_entity_poly.type
_entity_poly.pdbx_seq_one_letter_code
_entity_poly.pdbx_strand_id
1 'polypeptide(L)'
;MGLTYQMKMKIPFDMADMNGHIKLPDVILLSLQVSGMQSIELGVSDKDMLEQYNLVWIITDYEIDVVRLPRFAEEITIETEALTYNRLFCYRRFTIYDEAGQEIIRMLATFVLMDRDSRKVHAVEPEIVAPYQSEFDKKLIRGPKYANLEDPISKDYHVRFYDLDMNGHVNNSKYLDWIFEVMGADFLTKYIPKKINLKYVKEVRPGGMIASAYELNGLESKHEIISDGEINAQAMITWQEIKGN
;
A
#
# COMPACT_ATOMS: atom_id res chain seq x y z
N MET A 1 1.13 -17.25 -15.26
CA MET A 1 0.17 -16.28 -14.67
C MET A 1 -0.38 -16.88 -13.39
N GLY A 2 -0.36 -16.11 -12.29
CA GLY A 2 -0.92 -16.55 -11.02
C GLY A 2 -2.45 -16.65 -11.05
N LEU A 3 -3.04 -17.25 -10.01
CA LEU A 3 -4.49 -17.26 -9.86
C LEU A 3 -4.99 -15.85 -9.54
N THR A 4 -6.03 -15.42 -10.24
CA THR A 4 -6.74 -14.17 -9.94
C THR A 4 -7.87 -14.42 -8.93
N TYR A 5 -8.19 -13.40 -8.15
CA TYR A 5 -9.34 -13.36 -7.26
C TYR A 5 -9.98 -11.98 -7.31
N GLN A 6 -11.30 -11.91 -7.32
CA GLN A 6 -12.02 -10.66 -7.48
C GLN A 6 -13.11 -10.49 -6.43
N MET A 7 -13.31 -9.26 -5.97
CA MET A 7 -14.47 -8.87 -5.18
C MET A 7 -15.09 -7.59 -5.72
N LYS A 8 -16.42 -7.54 -5.74
CA LYS A 8 -17.20 -6.33 -6.03
C LYS A 8 -17.60 -5.65 -4.74
N MET A 9 -17.57 -4.33 -4.74
CA MET A 9 -18.02 -3.52 -3.62
C MET A 9 -18.46 -2.13 -4.07
N LYS A 10 -19.33 -1.51 -3.27
CA LYS A 10 -19.70 -0.09 -3.44
C LYS A 10 -18.89 0.75 -2.46
N ILE A 11 -18.42 1.90 -2.92
CA ILE A 11 -17.67 2.83 -2.07
C ILE A 11 -18.61 3.40 -1.00
N PRO A 12 -18.37 3.11 0.30
CA PRO A 12 -19.19 3.61 1.37
C PRO A 12 -18.89 5.09 1.69
N PHE A 13 -19.83 5.75 2.36
CA PHE A 13 -19.73 7.19 2.67
C PHE A 13 -18.48 7.58 3.47
N ASP A 14 -18.12 6.79 4.45
CA ASP A 14 -17.00 7.05 5.36
C ASP A 14 -15.61 6.85 4.72
N MET A 15 -15.53 6.14 3.60
CA MET A 15 -14.32 6.03 2.78
C MET A 15 -14.20 7.14 1.74
N ALA A 16 -15.21 8.00 1.56
CA ALA A 16 -15.12 9.13 0.64
C ALA A 16 -14.52 10.37 1.34
N ASP A 17 -13.72 11.12 0.59
CA ASP A 17 -13.19 12.42 0.98
C ASP A 17 -14.22 13.56 0.72
N MET A 18 -13.84 14.80 0.99
CA MET A 18 -14.69 15.96 0.78
C MET A 18 -14.98 16.26 -0.71
N ASN A 19 -14.22 15.70 -1.65
CA ASN A 19 -14.47 15.77 -3.10
C ASN A 19 -15.40 14.63 -3.57
N GLY A 20 -15.81 13.74 -2.66
CA GLY A 20 -16.59 12.55 -2.95
C GLY A 20 -15.79 11.43 -3.60
N HIS A 21 -14.47 11.49 -3.61
CA HIS A 21 -13.60 10.43 -4.08
C HIS A 21 -13.20 9.50 -2.93
N ILE A 22 -12.97 8.21 -3.23
CA ILE A 22 -12.39 7.31 -2.23
C ILE A 22 -11.02 7.84 -1.76
N LYS A 23 -10.78 7.76 -0.47
CA LYS A 23 -9.44 8.00 0.09
C LYS A 23 -8.50 6.89 -0.36
N LEU A 24 -7.39 7.24 -1.00
CA LEU A 24 -6.47 6.23 -1.53
C LEU A 24 -5.89 5.28 -0.47
N PRO A 25 -5.64 5.69 0.80
CA PRO A 25 -5.31 4.76 1.88
C PRO A 25 -6.34 3.64 2.07
N ASP A 26 -7.64 3.93 1.90
CA ASP A 26 -8.70 2.92 1.99
C ASP A 26 -8.67 1.94 0.80
N VAL A 27 -8.22 2.39 -0.39
CA VAL A 27 -8.02 1.47 -1.54
C VAL A 27 -6.99 0.40 -1.21
N ILE A 28 -5.90 0.76 -0.52
CA ILE A 28 -4.89 -0.21 -0.07
C ILE A 28 -5.51 -1.22 0.89
N LEU A 29 -6.29 -0.75 1.89
CA LEU A 29 -6.95 -1.63 2.86
C LEU A 29 -7.90 -2.62 2.18
N LEU A 30 -8.75 -2.12 1.28
CA LEU A 30 -9.68 -2.97 0.52
C LEU A 30 -8.93 -3.99 -0.35
N SER A 31 -7.84 -3.58 -0.98
CA SER A 31 -7.03 -4.48 -1.80
C SER A 31 -6.36 -5.58 -0.99
N LEU A 32 -5.84 -5.25 0.20
CA LEU A 32 -5.29 -6.24 1.12
C LEU A 32 -6.37 -7.18 1.66
N GLN A 33 -7.59 -6.68 1.93
CA GLN A 33 -8.72 -7.53 2.29
C GLN A 33 -9.03 -8.56 1.19
N VAL A 34 -9.08 -8.12 -0.09
CA VAL A 34 -9.31 -9.02 -1.24
C VAL A 34 -8.20 -10.07 -1.34
N SER A 35 -6.95 -9.68 -1.14
CA SER A 35 -5.81 -10.60 -1.09
C SER A 35 -5.93 -11.61 0.07
N GLY A 36 -6.32 -11.14 1.26
CA GLY A 36 -6.53 -11.99 2.43
C GLY A 36 -7.65 -13.02 2.20
N MET A 37 -8.74 -12.62 1.55
CA MET A 37 -9.83 -13.54 1.19
C MET A 37 -9.38 -14.62 0.20
N GLN A 38 -8.57 -14.26 -0.81
CA GLN A 38 -7.94 -15.25 -1.68
C GLN A 38 -7.09 -16.24 -0.88
N SER A 39 -6.27 -15.75 0.05
CA SER A 39 -5.41 -16.61 0.87
C SER A 39 -6.21 -17.58 1.74
N ILE A 40 -7.35 -17.14 2.29
CA ILE A 40 -8.26 -17.98 3.07
C ILE A 40 -8.84 -19.09 2.18
N GLU A 41 -9.33 -18.76 0.98
CA GLU A 41 -9.89 -19.77 0.05
C GLU A 41 -8.84 -20.78 -0.41
N LEU A 42 -7.59 -20.36 -0.53
CA LEU A 42 -6.47 -21.24 -0.90
C LEU A 42 -5.91 -22.04 0.29
N GLY A 43 -6.37 -21.82 1.53
CA GLY A 43 -5.90 -22.51 2.74
C GLY A 43 -4.49 -22.09 3.19
N VAL A 44 -4.08 -20.87 2.85
CA VAL A 44 -2.77 -20.27 3.17
C VAL A 44 -2.94 -18.86 3.76
N SER A 45 -3.91 -18.69 4.64
CA SER A 45 -4.16 -17.42 5.33
C SER A 45 -2.96 -17.00 6.18
N ASP A 46 -2.94 -15.75 6.64
CA ASP A 46 -1.91 -15.25 7.56
C ASP A 46 -1.84 -16.09 8.85
N LYS A 47 -3.00 -16.61 9.29
CA LYS A 47 -3.07 -17.54 10.43
C LYS A 47 -2.38 -18.87 10.10
N ASP A 48 -2.67 -19.45 8.94
CA ASP A 48 -2.04 -20.71 8.50
C ASP A 48 -0.53 -20.54 8.36
N MET A 49 -0.08 -19.42 7.77
CA MET A 49 1.34 -19.09 7.65
C MET A 49 2.03 -18.99 8.99
N LEU A 50 1.37 -18.37 9.97
CA LEU A 50 1.90 -18.24 11.32
C LEU A 50 1.96 -19.57 12.07
N GLU A 51 0.88 -20.37 12.01
CA GLU A 51 0.79 -21.65 12.74
C GLU A 51 1.69 -22.74 12.15
N GLN A 52 1.83 -22.79 10.82
CA GLN A 52 2.59 -23.84 10.14
C GLN A 52 4.08 -23.53 10.00
N TYR A 53 4.43 -22.27 9.76
CA TYR A 53 5.78 -21.85 9.38
C TYR A 53 6.40 -20.83 10.34
N ASN A 54 5.64 -20.25 11.27
CA ASN A 54 6.06 -19.10 12.09
C ASN A 54 6.51 -17.89 11.25
N LEU A 55 5.90 -17.73 10.05
CA LEU A 55 6.19 -16.67 9.09
C LEU A 55 5.02 -15.69 8.97
N VAL A 56 5.37 -14.44 8.68
CA VAL A 56 4.43 -13.36 8.38
C VAL A 56 4.80 -12.68 7.07
N TRP A 57 3.78 -12.23 6.32
CA TRP A 57 3.99 -11.42 5.13
C TRP A 57 4.21 -9.96 5.51
N ILE A 58 5.26 -9.36 4.99
CA ILE A 58 5.59 -7.94 5.16
C ILE A 58 5.63 -7.28 3.79
N ILE A 59 4.95 -6.16 3.66
CA ILE A 59 5.00 -5.33 2.46
C ILE A 59 6.19 -4.38 2.58
N THR A 60 7.00 -4.33 1.55
CA THR A 60 8.18 -3.45 1.50
C THR A 60 7.98 -2.24 0.58
N ASP A 61 7.22 -2.41 -0.49
CA ASP A 61 7.05 -1.36 -1.50
C ASP A 61 5.67 -1.43 -2.14
N TYR A 62 5.18 -0.25 -2.57
CA TYR A 62 4.08 -0.09 -3.51
C TYR A 62 4.49 0.78 -4.69
N GLU A 63 4.10 0.38 -5.90
CA GLU A 63 3.97 1.24 -7.07
C GLU A 63 2.49 1.32 -7.42
N ILE A 64 1.93 2.54 -7.46
CA ILE A 64 0.50 2.78 -7.68
C ILE A 64 0.34 3.75 -8.83
N ASP A 65 -0.41 3.35 -9.86
CA ASP A 65 -0.84 4.18 -10.96
C ASP A 65 -2.35 4.47 -10.84
N VAL A 66 -2.73 5.74 -10.91
CA VAL A 66 -4.11 6.20 -10.76
C VAL A 66 -4.55 6.96 -12.00
N VAL A 67 -5.48 6.39 -12.74
CA VAL A 67 -6.16 7.06 -13.85
C VAL A 67 -7.19 8.04 -13.30
N ARG A 68 -8.03 7.56 -12.37
CA ARG A 68 -8.98 8.33 -11.58
C ARG A 68 -9.28 7.62 -10.27
N LEU A 69 -9.80 8.33 -9.31
CA LEU A 69 -10.35 7.73 -8.08
C LEU A 69 -11.85 7.43 -8.27
N PRO A 70 -12.34 6.27 -7.81
CA PRO A 70 -13.77 6.00 -7.78
C PRO A 70 -14.49 6.90 -6.77
N ARG A 71 -15.80 7.12 -6.99
CA ARG A 71 -16.60 8.03 -6.20
C ARG A 71 -17.48 7.31 -5.19
N PHE A 72 -17.98 8.06 -4.22
CA PHE A 72 -19.02 7.58 -3.30
C PHE A 72 -20.15 6.89 -4.07
N ALA A 73 -20.60 5.75 -3.54
CA ALA A 73 -21.66 4.89 -4.09
C ALA A 73 -21.34 4.23 -5.46
N GLU A 74 -20.18 4.50 -6.09
CA GLU A 74 -19.73 3.79 -7.28
C GLU A 74 -19.43 2.32 -6.93
N GLU A 75 -19.86 1.39 -7.77
CA GLU A 75 -19.50 -0.01 -7.68
C GLU A 75 -18.14 -0.22 -8.37
N ILE A 76 -17.22 -0.86 -7.68
CA ILE A 76 -15.92 -1.22 -8.23
C ILE A 76 -15.68 -2.73 -8.11
N THR A 77 -14.81 -3.24 -8.97
CA THR A 77 -14.27 -4.59 -8.85
C THR A 77 -12.79 -4.48 -8.51
N ILE A 78 -12.36 -5.08 -7.40
CA ILE A 78 -10.95 -5.21 -7.04
C ILE A 78 -10.50 -6.62 -7.40
N GLU A 79 -9.48 -6.71 -8.23
CA GLU A 79 -8.81 -7.96 -8.60
C GLU A 79 -7.43 -8.01 -7.95
N THR A 80 -7.04 -9.20 -7.50
CA THR A 80 -5.69 -9.49 -7.03
C THR A 80 -5.08 -10.68 -7.74
N GLU A 81 -3.77 -10.63 -7.99
CA GLU A 81 -2.99 -11.71 -8.61
C GLU A 81 -1.58 -11.76 -8.03
N ALA A 82 -1.15 -12.92 -7.52
CA ALA A 82 0.24 -13.17 -7.18
C ALA A 82 1.03 -13.46 -8.45
N LEU A 83 1.76 -12.47 -8.98
CA LEU A 83 2.41 -12.52 -10.29
C LEU A 83 3.58 -13.49 -10.31
N THR A 84 4.66 -13.10 -9.67
CA THR A 84 5.92 -13.83 -9.66
C THR A 84 6.57 -13.77 -8.29
N TYR A 85 7.51 -14.66 -8.05
CA TYR A 85 8.36 -14.61 -6.87
C TYR A 85 9.81 -14.95 -7.24
N ASN A 86 10.74 -14.49 -6.40
CA ASN A 86 12.13 -14.93 -6.42
C ASN A 86 12.50 -15.45 -5.02
N ARG A 87 13.80 -15.62 -4.76
CA ARG A 87 14.28 -16.17 -3.49
C ARG A 87 13.79 -15.40 -2.25
N LEU A 88 13.57 -14.08 -2.35
CA LEU A 88 13.26 -13.23 -1.19
C LEU A 88 11.99 -12.41 -1.36
N PHE A 89 11.56 -12.14 -2.59
CA PHE A 89 10.47 -11.22 -2.89
C PHE A 89 9.33 -11.92 -3.62
N CYS A 90 8.10 -11.58 -3.25
CA CYS A 90 6.88 -11.92 -3.97
C CYS A 90 6.23 -10.64 -4.48
N TYR A 91 5.76 -10.66 -5.72
CA TYR A 91 5.13 -9.53 -6.38
C TYR A 91 3.66 -9.81 -6.60
N ARG A 92 2.81 -8.91 -6.10
CA ARG A 92 1.36 -9.02 -6.22
C ARG A 92 0.80 -7.79 -6.88
N ARG A 93 -0.03 -8.00 -7.88
CA ARG A 93 -0.78 -6.93 -8.54
C ARG A 93 -2.18 -6.84 -7.94
N PHE A 94 -2.66 -5.61 -7.80
CA PHE A 94 -4.05 -5.27 -7.58
C PHE A 94 -4.50 -4.38 -8.71
N THR A 95 -5.68 -4.67 -9.27
CA THR A 95 -6.29 -3.85 -10.31
C THR A 95 -7.70 -3.52 -9.90
N ILE A 96 -8.03 -2.24 -9.92
CA ILE A 96 -9.38 -1.76 -9.62
C ILE A 96 -10.04 -1.36 -10.93
N TYR A 97 -11.21 -1.94 -11.17
CA TYR A 97 -12.03 -1.66 -12.32
C TYR A 97 -13.30 -0.93 -11.91
N ASP A 98 -13.78 -0.04 -12.76
CA ASP A 98 -15.09 0.60 -12.62
C ASP A 98 -16.23 -0.32 -13.08
N GLU A 99 -17.49 0.17 -13.00
CA GLU A 99 -18.69 -0.56 -13.42
C GLU A 99 -18.67 -0.95 -14.91
N ALA A 100 -17.94 -0.20 -15.75
CA ALA A 100 -17.77 -0.51 -17.17
C ALA A 100 -16.64 -1.51 -17.44
N GLY A 101 -15.93 -1.99 -16.40
CA GLY A 101 -14.79 -2.89 -16.51
C GLY A 101 -13.51 -2.20 -16.98
N GLN A 102 -13.42 -0.87 -16.90
CA GLN A 102 -12.22 -0.12 -17.23
C GLN A 102 -11.30 -0.07 -16.01
N GLU A 103 -10.02 -0.31 -16.22
CA GLU A 103 -9.00 -0.16 -15.20
C GLU A 103 -8.85 1.31 -14.80
N ILE A 104 -9.02 1.61 -13.52
CA ILE A 104 -8.92 2.96 -12.97
C ILE A 104 -7.77 3.14 -11.98
N ILE A 105 -7.34 2.07 -11.31
CA ILE A 105 -6.16 2.05 -10.45
C ILE A 105 -5.43 0.72 -10.65
N ARG A 106 -4.11 0.76 -10.73
CA ARG A 106 -3.23 -0.40 -10.69
C ARG A 106 -2.21 -0.24 -9.59
N MET A 107 -2.00 -1.30 -8.80
CA MET A 107 -0.98 -1.31 -7.76
C MET A 107 -0.12 -2.56 -7.91
N LEU A 108 1.19 -2.39 -7.81
CA LEU A 108 2.15 -3.49 -7.62
C LEU A 108 2.68 -3.41 -6.20
N ALA A 109 2.45 -4.45 -5.42
CA ALA A 109 2.98 -4.59 -4.08
C ALA A 109 4.11 -5.62 -4.04
N THR A 110 5.17 -5.29 -3.32
CA THR A 110 6.30 -6.19 -3.06
C THR A 110 6.21 -6.70 -1.64
N PHE A 111 6.25 -8.02 -1.48
CA PHE A 111 6.20 -8.70 -0.20
C PHE A 111 7.49 -9.47 0.06
N VAL A 112 7.83 -9.59 1.35
CA VAL A 112 8.83 -10.53 1.85
C VAL A 112 8.19 -11.41 2.92
N LEU A 113 8.74 -12.61 3.10
CA LEU A 113 8.46 -13.43 4.27
C LEU A 113 9.41 -13.06 5.39
N MET A 114 8.90 -12.96 6.59
CA MET A 114 9.68 -12.65 7.79
C MET A 114 9.37 -13.66 8.88
N ASP A 115 10.40 -14.21 9.50
CA ASP A 115 10.24 -15.00 10.72
C ASP A 115 9.75 -14.09 11.86
N ARG A 116 8.65 -14.48 12.50
CA ARG A 116 7.97 -13.67 13.51
C ARG A 116 8.85 -13.32 14.70
N ASP A 117 9.62 -14.29 15.19
CA ASP A 117 10.36 -14.15 16.43
C ASP A 117 11.71 -13.49 16.23
N SER A 118 12.46 -13.94 15.22
CA SER A 118 13.80 -13.39 14.93
C SER A 118 13.77 -12.09 14.12
N ARG A 119 12.63 -11.73 13.51
CA ARG A 119 12.46 -10.56 12.63
C ARG A 119 13.41 -10.55 11.43
N LYS A 120 13.85 -11.71 10.99
CA LYS A 120 14.73 -11.86 9.82
C LYS A 120 13.93 -12.26 8.60
N VAL A 121 14.31 -11.72 7.44
CA VAL A 121 13.73 -12.11 6.15
C VAL A 121 14.03 -13.58 5.89
N HIS A 122 12.98 -14.34 5.57
CA HIS A 122 13.03 -15.75 5.23
C HIS A 122 13.00 -15.93 3.71
N ALA A 123 13.66 -16.95 3.21
CA ALA A 123 13.58 -17.29 1.79
C ALA A 123 12.18 -17.79 1.44
N VAL A 124 11.71 -17.43 0.25
CA VAL A 124 10.41 -17.90 -0.26
C VAL A 124 10.58 -19.33 -0.76
N GLU A 125 9.96 -20.27 -0.08
CA GLU A 125 9.91 -21.67 -0.48
C GLU A 125 8.77 -21.90 -1.49
N PRO A 126 9.01 -22.69 -2.58
CA PRO A 126 8.02 -22.89 -3.63
C PRO A 126 6.66 -23.40 -3.13
N GLU A 127 6.65 -24.27 -2.10
CA GLU A 127 5.42 -24.80 -1.50
C GLU A 127 4.53 -23.74 -0.87
N ILE A 128 5.08 -22.68 -0.32
CA ILE A 128 4.33 -21.57 0.29
C ILE A 128 3.52 -20.80 -0.76
N VAL A 129 4.10 -20.63 -1.96
CA VAL A 129 3.48 -19.83 -3.02
C VAL A 129 2.78 -20.67 -4.08
N ALA A 130 2.95 -21.99 -4.06
CA ALA A 130 2.32 -22.93 -4.99
C ALA A 130 0.78 -22.80 -5.06
N PRO A 131 0.04 -22.60 -3.95
CA PRO A 131 -1.40 -22.41 -3.99
C PRO A 131 -1.86 -21.24 -4.86
N TYR A 132 -1.06 -20.19 -4.97
CA TYR A 132 -1.34 -19.03 -5.82
C TYR A 132 -0.99 -19.24 -7.29
N GLN A 133 -0.33 -20.37 -7.65
CA GLN A 133 0.22 -20.63 -8.99
C GLN A 133 1.15 -19.53 -9.50
N SER A 134 1.84 -18.88 -8.58
CA SER A 134 2.82 -17.83 -8.89
C SER A 134 4.05 -18.44 -9.57
N GLU A 135 4.62 -17.74 -10.56
CA GLU A 135 5.77 -18.21 -11.32
C GLU A 135 7.09 -17.75 -10.69
N PHE A 136 8.09 -18.65 -10.68
CA PHE A 136 9.43 -18.26 -10.25
C PHE A 136 10.12 -17.43 -11.34
N ASP A 137 10.56 -16.21 -10.99
CA ASP A 137 11.36 -15.35 -11.87
C ASP A 137 12.54 -14.75 -11.08
N LYS A 138 13.76 -14.97 -11.53
CA LYS A 138 14.97 -14.42 -10.90
C LYS A 138 15.03 -12.89 -10.95
N LYS A 139 14.21 -12.25 -11.77
CA LYS A 139 14.19 -10.80 -11.96
C LYS A 139 13.83 -10.09 -10.64
N LEU A 140 14.64 -9.12 -10.28
CA LEU A 140 14.36 -8.19 -9.19
C LEU A 140 13.68 -6.95 -9.77
N ILE A 141 12.45 -6.68 -9.36
CA ILE A 141 11.78 -5.42 -9.64
C ILE A 141 12.26 -4.42 -8.59
N ARG A 142 12.91 -3.35 -9.06
CA ARG A 142 13.45 -2.29 -8.18
C ARG A 142 12.60 -1.05 -8.29
N GLY A 143 12.21 -0.51 -7.14
CA GLY A 143 11.64 0.82 -7.06
C GLY A 143 12.65 1.93 -7.44
N PRO A 144 12.22 3.18 -7.48
CA PRO A 144 13.09 4.33 -7.73
C PRO A 144 14.12 4.49 -6.61
N LYS A 145 15.15 5.29 -6.87
CA LYS A 145 16.06 5.75 -5.82
C LYS A 145 15.41 6.94 -5.13
N TYR A 146 15.27 6.87 -3.82
CA TYR A 146 14.77 7.96 -2.99
C TYR A 146 15.96 8.83 -2.56
N ALA A 147 15.88 10.13 -2.84
CA ALA A 147 16.82 11.12 -2.31
C ALA A 147 16.29 11.68 -1.00
N ASN A 148 17.17 12.00 -0.08
CA ASN A 148 16.79 12.72 1.15
C ASN A 148 16.18 14.08 0.81
N LEU A 149 15.33 14.58 1.69
CA LEU A 149 14.79 15.93 1.59
C LEU A 149 15.86 16.94 2.06
N GLU A 150 15.88 18.14 1.44
CA GLU A 150 16.88 19.19 1.74
C GLU A 150 16.29 20.29 2.61
N ASP A 151 15.09 20.80 2.28
CA ASP A 151 14.38 21.85 3.02
C ASP A 151 12.87 21.53 3.11
N PRO A 152 12.50 20.47 3.84
CA PRO A 152 11.13 19.98 3.86
C PRO A 152 10.20 20.85 4.72
N ILE A 153 8.94 20.92 4.28
CA ILE A 153 7.82 21.26 5.16
C ILE A 153 7.45 20.00 5.94
N SER A 154 7.29 20.14 7.25
CA SER A 154 7.04 19.01 8.15
C SER A 154 5.92 19.29 9.13
N LYS A 155 5.19 18.23 9.54
CA LYS A 155 4.16 18.26 10.58
C LYS A 155 4.22 16.97 11.40
N ASP A 156 4.07 17.15 12.72
CA ASP A 156 4.08 16.03 13.66
C ASP A 156 2.70 15.44 13.84
N TYR A 157 2.62 14.10 13.97
CA TYR A 157 1.41 13.35 14.24
C TYR A 157 1.64 12.33 15.34
N HIS A 158 0.61 12.13 16.16
CA HIS A 158 0.60 11.09 17.17
C HIS A 158 0.03 9.78 16.60
N VAL A 159 0.74 8.68 16.81
CA VAL A 159 0.25 7.34 16.45
C VAL A 159 -0.85 6.93 17.42
N ARG A 160 -2.08 6.84 16.91
CA ARG A 160 -3.28 6.56 17.71
C ARG A 160 -3.55 5.06 17.81
N PHE A 161 -4.36 4.65 18.76
CA PHE A 161 -4.80 3.27 18.92
C PHE A 161 -5.45 2.70 17.63
N TYR A 162 -6.28 3.49 16.95
CA TYR A 162 -6.95 3.07 15.71
C TYR A 162 -6.06 3.16 14.44
N ASP A 163 -4.82 3.54 14.58
CA ASP A 163 -3.83 3.44 13.49
C ASP A 163 -3.17 2.06 13.47
N LEU A 164 -3.43 1.21 14.50
CA LEU A 164 -2.85 -0.12 14.63
C LEU A 164 -3.74 -1.19 13.99
N ASP A 165 -3.09 -2.19 13.41
CA ASP A 165 -3.74 -3.40 12.91
C ASP A 165 -3.94 -4.47 14.01
N MET A 166 -4.49 -5.63 13.65
CA MET A 166 -4.71 -6.75 14.57
C MET A 166 -3.42 -7.35 15.15
N ASN A 167 -2.29 -7.09 14.53
CA ASN A 167 -0.97 -7.55 15.00
C ASN A 167 -0.31 -6.54 15.95
N GLY A 168 -0.96 -5.39 16.19
CA GLY A 168 -0.44 -4.31 17.03
C GLY A 168 0.61 -3.44 16.35
N HIS A 169 0.77 -3.54 15.04
CA HIS A 169 1.63 -2.69 14.23
C HIS A 169 0.84 -1.55 13.59
N VAL A 170 1.52 -0.45 13.24
CA VAL A 170 0.89 0.62 12.46
C VAL A 170 0.49 0.06 11.09
N ASN A 171 -0.80 0.21 10.76
CA ASN A 171 -1.33 -0.25 9.49
C ASN A 171 -0.63 0.45 8.31
N ASN A 172 -0.27 -0.29 7.27
CA ASN A 172 0.45 0.21 6.10
C ASN A 172 -0.24 1.41 5.42
N SER A 173 -1.57 1.46 5.41
CA SER A 173 -2.33 2.57 4.85
C SER A 173 -2.10 3.89 5.58
N LYS A 174 -1.78 3.85 6.89
CA LYS A 174 -1.61 5.05 7.72
C LYS A 174 -0.42 5.91 7.31
N TYR A 175 0.59 5.29 6.73
CA TYR A 175 1.71 6.06 6.17
C TYR A 175 1.26 6.97 5.02
N LEU A 176 0.33 6.51 4.17
CA LEU A 176 -0.26 7.37 3.14
C LEU A 176 -1.21 8.43 3.72
N ASP A 177 -1.96 8.12 4.80
CA ASP A 177 -2.75 9.13 5.50
C ASP A 177 -1.86 10.30 5.93
N TRP A 178 -0.74 10.03 6.58
CA TRP A 178 0.19 11.07 7.04
C TRP A 178 0.88 11.81 5.89
N ILE A 179 1.24 11.08 4.82
CA ILE A 179 1.84 11.65 3.59
C ILE A 179 0.87 12.62 2.91
N PHE A 180 -0.42 12.30 2.87
CA PHE A 180 -1.42 13.18 2.27
C PHE A 180 -1.80 14.33 3.22
N GLU A 181 -1.99 14.05 4.50
CA GLU A 181 -2.43 15.05 5.47
C GLU A 181 -1.44 16.22 5.61
N VAL A 182 -0.13 15.98 5.47
CA VAL A 182 0.88 17.06 5.52
C VAL A 182 0.77 18.01 4.33
N MET A 183 0.24 17.58 3.17
CA MET A 183 -0.02 18.44 2.00
C MET A 183 -1.13 19.46 2.26
N GLY A 184 -2.06 19.16 3.14
CA GLY A 184 -3.16 20.03 3.54
C GLY A 184 -4.36 20.00 2.60
N ALA A 185 -5.53 20.41 3.14
CA ALA A 185 -6.81 20.33 2.43
C ALA A 185 -6.85 21.19 1.16
N ASP A 186 -6.23 22.38 1.17
CA ASP A 186 -6.21 23.27 -0.01
C ASP A 186 -5.50 22.65 -1.22
N PHE A 187 -4.53 21.80 -0.98
CA PHE A 187 -3.85 21.05 -2.04
C PHE A 187 -4.69 19.85 -2.47
N LEU A 188 -5.13 19.03 -1.53
CA LEU A 188 -5.87 17.78 -1.79
C LEU A 188 -7.26 18.00 -2.39
N THR A 189 -7.85 19.20 -2.26
CA THR A 189 -9.10 19.57 -2.96
C THR A 189 -8.90 19.85 -4.46
N LYS A 190 -7.67 20.08 -4.90
CA LYS A 190 -7.33 20.43 -6.29
C LYS A 190 -6.60 19.30 -7.02
N TYR A 191 -5.87 18.47 -6.29
CA TYR A 191 -4.98 17.47 -6.88
C TYR A 191 -5.25 16.08 -6.28
N ILE A 192 -5.17 15.07 -7.14
CA ILE A 192 -5.11 13.66 -6.77
C ILE A 192 -3.79 13.06 -7.24
N PRO A 193 -3.29 12.00 -6.59
CA PRO A 193 -2.10 11.32 -7.07
C PRO A 193 -2.38 10.69 -8.45
N LYS A 194 -1.40 10.81 -9.34
CA LYS A 194 -1.37 10.12 -10.63
C LYS A 194 -0.49 8.88 -10.56
N LYS A 195 0.65 9.00 -9.87
CA LYS A 195 1.58 7.90 -9.62
C LYS A 195 2.18 8.04 -8.23
N ILE A 196 2.30 6.92 -7.52
CA ILE A 196 2.97 6.84 -6.22
C ILE A 196 3.98 5.71 -6.26
N ASN A 197 5.19 5.99 -5.80
CA ASN A 197 6.15 5.00 -5.36
C ASN A 197 6.30 5.17 -3.84
N LEU A 198 5.99 4.15 -3.08
CA LEU A 198 6.07 4.14 -1.62
C LEU A 198 6.94 2.99 -1.17
N LYS A 199 7.92 3.28 -0.31
CA LYS A 199 8.80 2.30 0.30
C LYS A 199 8.68 2.35 1.82
N TYR A 200 8.46 1.20 2.43
CA TYR A 200 8.56 1.02 3.88
C TYR A 200 9.98 0.62 4.24
N VAL A 201 10.59 1.34 5.17
CA VAL A 201 11.98 1.13 5.58
C VAL A 201 12.05 0.49 6.96
N LYS A 202 11.25 1.01 7.90
CA LYS A 202 11.19 0.55 9.28
C LYS A 202 9.81 0.78 9.86
N GLU A 203 9.35 -0.12 10.70
CA GLU A 203 8.06 0.02 11.39
C GLU A 203 8.08 1.22 12.36
N VAL A 204 6.98 1.96 12.38
CA VAL A 204 6.73 2.99 13.39
C VAL A 204 6.22 2.32 14.67
N ARG A 205 6.70 2.77 15.82
CA ARG A 205 6.28 2.22 17.13
C ARG A 205 4.89 2.71 17.52
N PRO A 206 4.03 1.83 18.09
CA PRO A 206 2.73 2.23 18.62
C PRO A 206 2.84 3.33 19.69
N GLY A 207 1.91 4.31 19.65
CA GLY A 207 1.83 5.39 20.66
C GLY A 207 2.91 6.44 20.59
N GLY A 208 3.83 6.37 19.61
CA GLY A 208 4.89 7.36 19.40
C GLY A 208 4.43 8.58 18.61
N MET A 209 5.36 9.50 18.40
CA MET A 209 5.23 10.63 17.48
C MET A 209 5.93 10.30 16.17
N ILE A 210 5.36 10.74 15.06
CA ILE A 210 6.02 10.75 13.75
C ILE A 210 6.05 12.16 13.20
N ALA A 211 7.09 12.50 12.45
CA ALA A 211 7.11 13.65 11.56
C ALA A 211 6.84 13.18 10.13
N SER A 212 5.83 13.78 9.49
CA SER A 212 5.60 13.65 8.06
C SER A 212 6.17 14.87 7.37
N ALA A 213 7.14 14.68 6.50
CA ALA A 213 7.88 15.72 5.83
C ALA A 213 7.74 15.60 4.31
N TYR A 214 7.72 16.72 3.59
CA TYR A 214 7.68 16.72 2.13
C TYR A 214 8.39 17.91 1.51
N GLU A 215 8.78 17.71 0.26
CA GLU A 215 9.17 18.75 -0.70
C GLU A 215 8.27 18.66 -1.93
N LEU A 216 7.81 19.79 -2.45
CA LEU A 216 6.97 19.88 -3.64
C LEU A 216 7.66 20.72 -4.71
N ASN A 217 7.81 20.16 -5.92
CA ASN A 217 8.31 20.85 -7.10
C ASN A 217 7.34 20.66 -8.27
N GLY A 218 6.56 21.69 -8.58
CA GLY A 218 5.48 21.60 -9.55
C GLY A 218 4.42 20.58 -9.14
N LEU A 219 4.25 19.53 -9.91
CA LEU A 219 3.34 18.41 -9.64
C LEU A 219 4.07 17.12 -9.18
N GLU A 220 5.29 17.25 -8.69
CA GLU A 220 6.06 16.16 -8.13
C GLU A 220 6.40 16.45 -6.67
N SER A 221 6.16 15.50 -5.79
CA SER A 221 6.53 15.61 -4.38
C SER A 221 7.33 14.41 -3.92
N LYS A 222 8.23 14.67 -2.94
CA LYS A 222 8.96 13.65 -2.22
C LYS A 222 8.55 13.72 -0.76
N HIS A 223 8.45 12.59 -0.11
CA HIS A 223 7.96 12.48 1.26
C HIS A 223 8.82 11.55 2.09
N GLU A 224 8.93 11.87 3.38
CA GLU A 224 9.52 11.02 4.40
C GLU A 224 8.62 10.98 5.64
N ILE A 225 8.43 9.77 6.18
CA ILE A 225 7.89 9.57 7.52
C ILE A 225 9.07 9.24 8.43
N ILE A 226 9.20 9.99 9.52
CA ILE A 226 10.35 9.92 10.41
C ILE A 226 9.85 9.70 11.84
N SER A 227 10.43 8.76 12.57
CA SER A 227 10.25 8.60 14.01
C SER A 227 11.58 8.24 14.66
N ASP A 228 11.80 8.71 15.90
CA ASP A 228 13.03 8.45 16.67
C ASP A 228 14.32 8.82 15.90
N GLY A 229 14.25 9.82 14.99
CA GLY A 229 15.38 10.26 14.16
C GLY A 229 15.74 9.33 13.00
N GLU A 230 14.91 8.34 12.71
CA GLU A 230 15.11 7.38 11.61
C GLU A 230 13.98 7.46 10.60
N ILE A 231 14.29 7.25 9.31
CA ILE A 231 13.30 7.17 8.23
C ILE A 231 12.54 5.86 8.34
N ASN A 232 11.20 5.95 8.45
CA ASN A 232 10.29 4.80 8.48
C ASN A 232 9.69 4.50 7.11
N ALA A 233 9.40 5.53 6.32
CA ALA A 233 8.93 5.36 4.94
C ALA A 233 9.38 6.53 4.07
N GLN A 234 9.48 6.28 2.77
CA GLN A 234 9.76 7.29 1.74
C GLN A 234 8.76 7.14 0.60
N ALA A 235 8.30 8.26 0.06
CA ALA A 235 7.45 8.24 -1.13
C ALA A 235 7.85 9.29 -2.15
N MET A 236 7.56 8.98 -3.41
CA MET A 236 7.60 9.92 -4.53
C MET A 236 6.23 9.90 -5.20
N ILE A 237 5.62 11.08 -5.35
CA ILE A 237 4.27 11.21 -5.88
C ILE A 237 4.27 12.20 -7.04
N THR A 238 3.70 11.77 -8.17
CA THR A 238 3.30 12.66 -9.24
C THR A 238 1.81 12.94 -9.10
N TRP A 239 1.44 14.22 -9.10
CA TRP A 239 0.07 14.68 -8.95
C TRP A 239 -0.59 15.02 -10.29
N GLN A 240 -1.91 15.05 -10.30
CA GLN A 240 -2.71 15.54 -11.42
C GLN A 240 -3.88 16.38 -10.88
N GLU A 241 -4.29 17.39 -11.65
CA GLU A 241 -5.44 18.20 -11.29
C GLU A 241 -6.73 17.37 -11.33
N ILE A 242 -7.61 17.62 -10.36
CA ILE A 242 -8.96 17.08 -10.39
C ILE A 242 -9.68 17.77 -11.55
N LYS A 243 -10.00 16.99 -12.60
CA LYS A 243 -10.78 17.53 -13.72
C LYS A 243 -12.17 17.90 -13.19
N GLY A 244 -12.52 19.17 -13.31
CA GLY A 244 -13.87 19.64 -13.02
C GLY A 244 -14.91 18.84 -13.84
N ASN A 245 -16.01 18.53 -13.22
CA ASN A 245 -17.17 17.93 -13.89
C ASN A 245 -17.81 18.93 -14.83
#